data_41cb96643d64b0b88aba81b5efdd7cf6
#
_entry.id   41cb96643d64b0b88aba81b5efdd7cf6
#
_cell.length_a   1.000
_cell.length_b   1.000
_cell.length_c   1.000
_cell.angle_alpha   90.00
_cell.angle_beta   90.00
_cell.angle_gamma   90.00
#
_symmetry.space_group_name_H-M   'P 1'
#
loop_
_entity.id
_entity.type
_entity.pdbx_description
1 polymer ?
#
loop_
_entity_poly.entity_id
_entity_poly.type
_entity_poly.pdbx_seq_one_letter_code
_entity_poly.pdbx_strand_id
1 'polypeptide(L)'
;MGCSLLSPVHLGVGIMSNLSTALNLAPADSQLPVGVYFDEALHQQELELLFRNGPGYVGHELMVPETGDYHTLKAEDEGRMLVRNAAGVELMSNVCRHRQAIMLNGRGNKQNIVCPLHRWTYDLKGELLGAPHFDQQPCLHLKRTPLQNWNGLLFEGPRDVRADLARLGVAQDLNFDGYMLDHVEVHECDYNWKTFIEVYLEDYHVVPFHPGLGSFVSCDDLKWEFGEWHSVQTVGLHAGLKRPGSPTYQKWHDAVLRFNNGVLPKHGAIWLTYYPNIMVEWYPNVLVISTLHPVGPRKTRNVVEFYYPEEIALFEREFVEAERAAYMETCIEDDEIAERMDAGRLALLKRGTSEVGPYQSPMEDGMQHFHEWYRRAMAYAG
;
A
#
# COMPACT_ATOMS: atom_id res chain seq x y z
N MET A 1 35.69 28.86 36.83
CA MET A 1 35.05 27.74 37.55
C MET A 1 34.27 26.96 36.50
N GLY A 2 34.85 25.86 36.05
CA GLY A 2 34.33 25.08 34.96
C GLY A 2 33.23 24.12 35.42
N CYS A 3 32.16 24.08 34.68
CA CYS A 3 31.10 23.07 34.83
C CYS A 3 31.34 21.97 33.82
N SER A 4 31.74 20.80 34.33
CA SER A 4 31.99 19.57 33.58
C SER A 4 30.65 18.96 33.12
N LEU A 5 30.46 18.84 31.83
CA LEU A 5 29.37 18.10 31.23
C LEU A 5 29.71 16.60 31.23
N LEU A 6 29.04 15.83 32.05
CA LEU A 6 29.02 14.38 31.99
C LEU A 6 28.12 13.94 30.82
N SER A 7 28.72 13.33 29.81
CA SER A 7 28.00 12.62 28.75
C SER A 7 27.30 11.37 29.30
N PRO A 8 26.05 11.09 28.91
CA PRO A 8 25.42 9.82 29.26
C PRO A 8 26.06 8.69 28.45
N VAL A 9 26.60 7.71 29.15
CA VAL A 9 27.00 6.43 28.59
C VAL A 9 25.73 5.70 28.17
N HIS A 10 25.50 5.59 26.88
CA HIS A 10 24.52 4.66 26.34
C HIS A 10 25.07 3.23 26.55
N LEU A 11 24.60 2.58 27.59
CA LEU A 11 24.61 1.12 27.68
C LEU A 11 23.57 0.62 26.69
N GLY A 12 24.01 0.37 25.46
CA GLY A 12 23.27 -0.46 24.52
C GLY A 12 23.19 -1.87 25.09
N VAL A 13 22.09 -2.19 25.76
CA VAL A 13 21.70 -3.58 25.98
C VAL A 13 21.31 -4.11 24.61
N GLY A 14 22.24 -4.76 23.95
CA GLY A 14 21.97 -5.55 22.76
C GLY A 14 20.95 -6.63 23.15
N ILE A 15 19.70 -6.41 22.86
CA ILE A 15 18.73 -7.49 22.76
C ILE A 15 19.13 -8.24 21.49
N MET A 16 19.99 -9.24 21.64
CA MET A 16 20.19 -10.22 20.60
C MET A 16 18.84 -10.84 20.33
N SER A 17 18.20 -10.42 19.26
CA SER A 17 16.98 -11.06 18.81
C SER A 17 17.37 -12.48 18.40
N ASN A 18 16.95 -13.45 19.17
CA ASN A 18 17.09 -14.88 18.85
C ASN A 18 16.22 -15.30 17.64
N LEU A 19 15.79 -14.35 16.80
CA LEU A 19 14.93 -14.60 15.65
C LEU A 19 15.54 -15.59 14.67
N SER A 20 16.83 -15.48 14.37
CA SER A 20 17.53 -16.43 13.51
C SER A 20 17.64 -17.83 14.11
N THR A 21 17.57 -17.93 15.45
CA THR A 21 17.60 -19.21 16.18
C THR A 21 16.20 -19.75 16.52
N ALA A 22 15.22 -18.86 16.78
CA ALA A 22 13.86 -19.27 17.17
C ALA A 22 12.99 -19.66 15.98
N LEU A 23 13.21 -19.08 14.79
CA LEU A 23 12.37 -19.30 13.62
C LEU A 23 12.95 -20.29 12.61
N ASN A 24 14.22 -20.75 12.77
CA ASN A 24 14.87 -21.64 11.78
C ASN A 24 14.47 -21.22 10.35
N LEU A 25 14.71 -19.93 10.01
CA LEU A 25 14.39 -19.42 8.68
C LEU A 25 15.03 -20.36 7.65
N ALA A 26 14.19 -20.98 6.84
CA ALA A 26 14.63 -21.95 5.86
C ALA A 26 15.61 -21.32 4.86
N PRO A 27 16.48 -22.11 4.20
CA PRO A 27 17.30 -21.61 3.11
C PRO A 27 16.50 -20.82 2.07
N ALA A 28 17.16 -19.91 1.35
CA ALA A 28 16.51 -19.01 0.38
C ALA A 28 15.80 -19.71 -0.80
N ASP A 29 16.01 -21.01 -0.97
CA ASP A 29 15.39 -21.87 -1.98
C ASP A 29 14.05 -22.50 -1.53
N SER A 30 13.53 -22.14 -0.36
CA SER A 30 12.28 -22.64 0.18
C SER A 30 11.38 -21.52 0.71
N GLN A 31 10.06 -21.77 0.73
CA GLN A 31 9.05 -20.87 1.31
C GLN A 31 9.31 -20.60 2.81
N LEU A 32 8.63 -19.59 3.36
CA LEU A 32 8.75 -19.24 4.79
C LEU A 32 8.14 -20.34 5.68
N PRO A 33 8.73 -20.62 6.86
CA PRO A 33 8.17 -21.57 7.82
C PRO A 33 6.78 -21.14 8.29
N VAL A 34 5.87 -22.10 8.48
CA VAL A 34 4.47 -21.81 8.84
C VAL A 34 4.30 -20.99 10.13
N GLY A 35 5.24 -21.08 11.06
CA GLY A 35 5.20 -20.32 12.32
C GLY A 35 5.27 -18.81 12.13
N VAL A 36 5.92 -18.32 11.07
CA VAL A 36 6.10 -16.87 10.85
C VAL A 36 4.80 -16.12 10.56
N TYR A 37 3.74 -16.81 10.18
CA TYR A 37 2.44 -16.19 9.88
C TYR A 37 1.56 -15.98 11.11
N PHE A 38 1.89 -16.61 12.27
CA PHE A 38 1.02 -16.65 13.43
C PHE A 38 1.69 -16.19 14.74
N ASP A 39 2.99 -15.95 14.72
CA ASP A 39 3.74 -15.53 15.91
C ASP A 39 3.51 -14.05 16.21
N GLU A 40 2.92 -13.76 17.37
CA GLU A 40 2.59 -12.40 17.81
C GLU A 40 3.86 -11.56 18.08
N ALA A 41 4.90 -12.16 18.65
CA ALA A 41 6.13 -11.43 18.94
C ALA A 41 6.86 -11.07 17.66
N LEU A 42 6.87 -11.98 16.69
CA LEU A 42 7.41 -11.72 15.35
C LEU A 42 6.61 -10.63 14.64
N HIS A 43 5.29 -10.67 14.72
CA HIS A 43 4.43 -9.64 14.14
C HIS A 43 4.77 -8.25 14.68
N GLN A 44 4.97 -8.10 16.00
CA GLN A 44 5.39 -6.82 16.59
C GLN A 44 6.77 -6.36 16.08
N GLN A 45 7.69 -7.30 15.83
CA GLN A 45 8.99 -6.98 15.26
C GLN A 45 8.88 -6.59 13.78
N GLU A 46 8.02 -7.23 13.00
CA GLU A 46 7.72 -6.83 11.61
C GLU A 46 7.21 -5.38 11.57
N LEU A 47 6.26 -5.02 12.43
CA LEU A 47 5.75 -3.64 12.50
C LEU A 47 6.86 -2.63 12.78
N GLU A 48 7.80 -2.94 13.68
CA GLU A 48 8.91 -2.06 14.01
C GLU A 48 9.96 -1.99 12.89
N LEU A 49 10.40 -3.14 12.39
CA LEU A 49 11.55 -3.24 11.50
C LEU A 49 11.20 -2.96 10.04
N LEU A 50 10.04 -3.41 9.59
CA LEU A 50 9.66 -3.35 8.18
C LEU A 50 8.72 -2.17 7.90
N PHE A 51 7.72 -1.95 8.75
CA PHE A 51 6.71 -0.92 8.49
C PHE A 51 7.14 0.45 8.97
N ARG A 52 7.58 0.60 10.24
CA ARG A 52 8.05 1.90 10.76
C ARG A 52 9.36 2.38 10.13
N ASN A 53 10.22 1.46 9.74
CA ASN A 53 11.47 1.75 9.03
C ASN A 53 11.34 1.62 7.51
N GLY A 54 10.15 1.32 7.03
CA GLY A 54 9.82 1.22 5.61
C GLY A 54 9.58 2.56 4.93
N PRO A 55 9.03 2.53 3.71
CA PRO A 55 8.72 3.74 2.95
C PRO A 55 7.66 4.63 3.61
N GLY A 56 6.64 4.04 4.27
CA GLY A 56 5.58 4.77 4.97
C GLY A 56 4.70 5.59 4.02
N TYR A 57 4.04 4.93 3.07
CA TYR A 57 3.08 5.59 2.19
C TYR A 57 1.87 6.10 2.98
N VAL A 58 1.43 7.32 2.67
CA VAL A 58 0.31 7.98 3.37
C VAL A 58 -0.77 8.51 2.43
N GLY A 59 -0.61 8.37 1.13
CA GLY A 59 -1.58 8.81 0.13
C GLY A 59 -0.93 9.48 -1.07
N HIS A 60 -1.74 9.86 -2.03
CA HIS A 60 -1.31 10.50 -3.27
C HIS A 60 -1.68 11.99 -3.27
N GLU A 61 -0.88 12.83 -3.91
CA GLU A 61 -1.17 14.27 -3.97
C GLU A 61 -2.48 14.62 -4.73
N LEU A 62 -2.97 13.71 -5.58
CA LEU A 62 -4.28 13.81 -6.22
C LEU A 62 -5.48 13.62 -5.25
N MET A 63 -5.23 13.21 -4.00
CA MET A 63 -6.27 13.25 -2.95
C MET A 63 -6.63 14.69 -2.56
N VAL A 64 -5.71 15.61 -2.79
CA VAL A 64 -5.83 17.03 -2.45
C VAL A 64 -5.30 17.90 -3.60
N PRO A 65 -5.95 17.89 -4.80
CA PRO A 65 -5.43 18.52 -6.01
C PRO A 65 -5.34 20.05 -5.91
N GLU A 66 -6.26 20.72 -5.19
CA GLU A 66 -6.39 22.17 -5.17
C GLU A 66 -6.01 22.79 -3.80
N THR A 67 -5.50 24.02 -3.81
CA THR A 67 -5.22 24.75 -2.56
C THR A 67 -6.47 24.85 -1.70
N GLY A 68 -6.35 24.44 -0.45
CA GLY A 68 -7.45 24.33 0.51
C GLY A 68 -8.06 22.94 0.61
N ASP A 69 -7.72 22.03 -0.30
CA ASP A 69 -8.20 20.66 -0.20
C ASP A 69 -7.59 19.95 1.01
N TYR A 70 -8.43 19.11 1.60
CA TYR A 70 -8.02 18.19 2.65
C TYR A 70 -8.59 16.79 2.40
N HIS A 71 -7.85 15.79 2.87
CA HIS A 71 -8.27 14.38 2.89
C HIS A 71 -7.86 13.76 4.23
N THR A 72 -8.84 13.24 4.99
CA THR A 72 -8.56 12.60 6.29
C THR A 72 -8.17 11.15 6.09
N LEU A 73 -7.07 10.71 6.74
CA LEU A 73 -6.54 9.34 6.64
C LEU A 73 -7.25 8.41 7.63
N LYS A 74 -8.55 8.29 7.49
CA LYS A 74 -9.42 7.57 8.43
C LYS A 74 -9.09 6.07 8.56
N ALA A 75 -8.60 5.47 7.48
CA ALA A 75 -8.26 4.04 7.47
C ALA A 75 -7.08 3.70 8.39
N GLU A 76 -6.22 4.66 8.71
CA GLU A 76 -5.06 4.50 9.59
C GLU A 76 -5.42 4.64 11.08
N ASP A 77 -6.61 5.20 11.41
CA ASP A 77 -7.10 5.49 12.77
C ASP A 77 -6.19 6.40 13.62
N GLU A 78 -5.21 7.09 13.00
CA GLU A 78 -4.22 7.92 13.70
C GLU A 78 -4.60 9.41 13.82
N GLY A 79 -5.77 9.79 13.35
CA GLY A 79 -6.24 11.17 13.42
C GLY A 79 -5.37 12.14 12.61
N ARG A 80 -4.97 11.76 11.40
CA ARG A 80 -4.15 12.54 10.48
C ARG A 80 -4.91 12.95 9.24
N MET A 81 -4.38 13.93 8.51
CA MET A 81 -4.94 14.42 7.26
C MET A 81 -3.86 14.96 6.33
N LEU A 82 -4.06 14.80 5.03
CA LEU A 82 -3.37 15.55 3.99
C LEU A 82 -4.08 16.87 3.77
N VAL A 83 -3.31 17.95 3.61
CA VAL A 83 -3.84 19.31 3.33
C VAL A 83 -2.95 19.96 2.28
N ARG A 84 -3.54 20.49 1.21
CA ARG A 84 -2.79 21.28 0.23
C ARG A 84 -2.83 22.76 0.57
N ASN A 85 -1.67 23.36 0.61
CA ASN A 85 -1.50 24.82 0.69
C ASN A 85 -0.69 25.33 -0.52
N ALA A 86 -0.41 26.63 -0.57
CA ALA A 86 0.33 27.23 -1.68
C ALA A 86 1.79 26.73 -1.83
N ALA A 87 2.35 26.05 -0.81
CA ALA A 87 3.71 25.51 -0.83
C ALA A 87 3.75 24.03 -1.23
N GLY A 88 2.61 23.32 -1.21
CA GLY A 88 2.50 21.90 -1.49
C GLY A 88 1.54 21.18 -0.56
N VAL A 89 1.72 19.86 -0.44
CA VAL A 89 0.92 19.01 0.45
C VAL A 89 1.62 18.82 1.79
N GLU A 90 0.87 18.97 2.86
CA GLU A 90 1.30 18.74 4.24
C GLU A 90 0.57 17.52 4.82
N LEU A 91 1.29 16.66 5.51
CA LEU A 91 0.71 15.67 6.42
C LEU A 91 0.67 16.27 7.82
N MET A 92 -0.51 16.41 8.38
CA MET A 92 -0.67 17.02 9.69
C MET A 92 -1.70 16.32 10.57
N SER A 93 -1.61 16.60 11.89
CA SER A 93 -2.58 16.11 12.85
C SER A 93 -3.96 16.74 12.61
N ASN A 94 -4.98 15.89 12.54
CA ASN A 94 -6.39 16.27 12.51
C ASN A 94 -7.00 16.37 13.93
N VAL A 95 -6.15 16.32 14.96
CA VAL A 95 -6.53 16.37 16.37
C VAL A 95 -6.28 17.77 16.93
N CYS A 96 -7.34 18.43 17.40
CA CYS A 96 -7.27 19.77 17.97
C CYS A 96 -6.37 19.81 19.21
N ARG A 97 -5.47 20.78 19.28
CA ARG A 97 -4.51 20.94 20.39
C ARG A 97 -5.13 21.38 21.71
N HIS A 98 -6.42 21.78 21.71
CA HIS A 98 -7.14 22.19 22.92
C HIS A 98 -7.67 20.99 23.72
N ARG A 99 -8.65 20.27 23.19
CA ARG A 99 -9.35 19.17 23.87
C ARG A 99 -9.47 17.92 22.99
N GLN A 100 -8.50 17.67 22.13
CA GLN A 100 -8.28 16.47 21.32
C GLN A 100 -9.48 16.02 20.46
N ALA A 101 -10.34 16.97 20.06
CA ALA A 101 -11.41 16.67 19.10
C ALA A 101 -10.84 16.48 17.68
N ILE A 102 -11.34 15.48 16.94
CA ILE A 102 -11.14 15.39 15.48
C ILE A 102 -11.78 16.60 14.83
N MET A 103 -11.06 17.29 13.96
CA MET A 103 -11.50 18.57 13.41
C MET A 103 -12.25 18.43 12.09
N LEU A 104 -11.76 17.59 11.19
CA LEU A 104 -12.32 17.38 9.84
C LEU A 104 -12.64 15.90 9.63
N ASN A 105 -13.60 15.63 8.73
CA ASN A 105 -13.96 14.28 8.31
C ASN A 105 -14.00 14.22 6.78
N GLY A 106 -13.61 13.07 6.23
CA GLY A 106 -13.64 12.81 4.80
C GLY A 106 -12.72 13.72 4.00
N ARG A 107 -13.22 14.23 2.88
CA ARG A 107 -12.50 15.15 1.98
C ARG A 107 -13.32 16.43 1.74
N GLY A 108 -12.62 17.51 1.38
CA GLY A 108 -13.27 18.77 1.03
C GLY A 108 -12.26 19.90 0.86
N ASN A 109 -12.76 21.12 0.72
CA ASN A 109 -11.94 22.33 0.57
C ASN A 109 -12.28 23.35 1.67
N LYS A 110 -11.26 23.93 2.29
CA LYS A 110 -11.37 24.94 3.36
C LYS A 110 -10.26 25.97 3.23
N GLN A 111 -10.57 27.21 3.57
CA GLN A 111 -9.53 28.25 3.72
C GLN A 111 -8.77 28.15 5.04
N ASN A 112 -9.44 27.66 6.08
CA ASN A 112 -8.88 27.44 7.41
C ASN A 112 -9.47 26.18 8.03
N ILE A 113 -8.72 25.52 8.89
CA ILE A 113 -9.13 24.36 9.66
C ILE A 113 -9.72 24.85 10.99
N VAL A 114 -11.02 24.65 11.20
CA VAL A 114 -11.73 25.14 12.36
C VAL A 114 -12.25 23.97 13.21
N CYS A 115 -11.79 23.90 14.45
CA CYS A 115 -12.26 22.91 15.40
C CYS A 115 -13.76 23.07 15.68
N PRO A 116 -14.57 22.01 15.56
CA PRO A 116 -16.01 22.12 15.76
C PRO A 116 -16.41 22.41 17.22
N LEU A 117 -15.55 22.07 18.19
CA LEU A 117 -15.86 22.14 19.59
C LEU A 117 -15.81 23.59 20.16
N HIS A 118 -14.65 24.25 20.08
CA HIS A 118 -14.43 25.59 20.63
C HIS A 118 -13.94 26.61 19.62
N ARG A 119 -14.00 26.28 18.31
CA ARG A 119 -13.65 27.16 17.20
C ARG A 119 -12.17 27.60 17.17
N TRP A 120 -11.28 26.80 17.78
CA TRP A 120 -9.85 27.01 17.51
C TRP A 120 -9.61 26.89 16.03
N THR A 121 -8.93 27.89 15.47
CA THR A 121 -8.76 28.03 14.02
C THR A 121 -7.29 27.94 13.67
N TYR A 122 -6.97 27.10 12.71
CA TYR A 122 -5.62 26.90 12.17
C TYR A 122 -5.62 27.25 10.68
N ASP A 123 -4.48 27.74 10.18
CA ASP A 123 -4.28 27.87 8.75
C ASP A 123 -3.98 26.51 8.08
N LEU A 124 -3.80 26.53 6.74
CA LEU A 124 -3.49 25.34 5.96
C LEU A 124 -2.05 24.82 6.14
N LYS A 125 -1.23 25.48 6.97
CA LYS A 125 0.09 25.04 7.41
C LYS A 125 0.07 24.50 8.84
N GLY A 126 -1.11 24.50 9.49
CA GLY A 126 -1.29 24.05 10.87
C GLY A 126 -0.96 25.09 11.92
N GLU A 127 -0.70 26.36 11.54
CA GLU A 127 -0.44 27.45 12.48
C GLU A 127 -1.74 27.87 13.17
N LEU A 128 -1.71 28.03 14.50
CA LEU A 128 -2.88 28.50 15.25
C LEU A 128 -3.12 29.99 14.96
N LEU A 129 -4.25 30.33 14.34
CA LEU A 129 -4.65 31.69 14.01
C LEU A 129 -5.49 32.33 15.11
N GLY A 130 -6.26 31.53 15.86
CA GLY A 130 -7.14 32.07 16.90
C GLY A 130 -7.62 31.02 17.89
N ALA A 131 -7.69 31.42 19.15
CA ALA A 131 -8.20 30.64 20.28
C ALA A 131 -9.19 31.51 21.07
N PRO A 132 -10.51 31.44 20.77
CA PRO A 132 -11.53 32.30 21.40
C PRO A 132 -11.49 32.20 22.93
N HIS A 133 -11.66 33.36 23.60
CA HIS A 133 -11.66 33.53 25.07
C HIS A 133 -10.32 33.28 25.77
N PHE A 134 -9.21 33.19 25.04
CA PHE A 134 -7.89 33.22 25.64
C PHE A 134 -7.33 34.64 25.61
N ASP A 135 -6.94 35.17 26.75
CA ASP A 135 -6.35 36.52 26.87
C ASP A 135 -5.03 36.62 26.09
N GLN A 136 -4.27 35.53 26.07
CA GLN A 136 -3.07 35.37 25.27
C GLN A 136 -3.23 34.13 24.36
N GLN A 137 -2.95 34.30 23.08
CA GLN A 137 -3.03 33.20 22.14
C GLN A 137 -1.99 32.12 22.50
N PRO A 138 -2.41 30.89 22.73
CA PRO A 138 -1.48 29.78 22.99
C PRO A 138 -0.59 29.52 21.76
N CYS A 139 0.68 29.19 21.97
CA CYS A 139 1.57 28.76 20.89
C CYS A 139 1.42 27.24 20.66
N LEU A 140 0.27 26.82 20.17
CA LEU A 140 -0.12 25.39 20.03
C LEU A 140 -0.53 25.09 18.58
N HIS A 141 0.47 24.96 17.69
CA HIS A 141 0.31 24.58 16.29
C HIS A 141 0.01 23.07 16.13
N LEU A 142 -0.58 22.69 15.00
CA LEU A 142 -0.75 21.28 14.65
C LEU A 142 0.62 20.65 14.34
N LYS A 143 0.79 19.40 14.74
CA LYS A 143 1.98 18.64 14.38
C LYS A 143 1.97 18.35 12.89
N ARG A 144 3.08 18.63 12.21
CA ARG A 144 3.33 18.28 10.80
C ARG A 144 4.36 17.17 10.74
N THR A 145 4.24 16.32 9.72
CA THR A 145 5.21 15.26 9.41
C THR A 145 5.80 15.55 8.02
N PRO A 146 7.13 15.60 7.88
CA PRO A 146 7.77 15.76 6.57
C PRO A 146 7.39 14.66 5.60
N LEU A 147 7.22 15.01 4.33
CA LEU A 147 6.87 14.08 3.27
C LEU A 147 7.97 14.05 2.19
N GLN A 148 8.21 12.86 1.66
CA GLN A 148 8.86 12.65 0.37
C GLN A 148 7.78 12.46 -0.69
N ASN A 149 8.06 12.88 -1.92
CA ASN A 149 7.17 12.70 -3.07
C ASN A 149 7.90 11.96 -4.19
N TRP A 150 7.29 10.89 -4.68
CA TRP A 150 7.70 10.17 -5.88
C TRP A 150 6.48 9.95 -6.78
N ASN A 151 6.45 10.53 -7.97
CA ASN A 151 5.32 10.49 -8.92
C ASN A 151 3.95 10.82 -8.30
N GLY A 152 3.90 11.75 -7.34
CA GLY A 152 2.67 12.10 -6.63
C GLY A 152 2.39 11.24 -5.39
N LEU A 153 3.01 10.06 -5.27
CA LEU A 153 2.92 9.25 -4.06
C LEU A 153 3.69 9.92 -2.92
N LEU A 154 3.05 10.02 -1.75
CA LEU A 154 3.56 10.73 -0.58
C LEU A 154 3.98 9.74 0.50
N PHE A 155 5.20 9.92 1.01
CA PHE A 155 5.82 9.01 1.96
C PHE A 155 6.35 9.75 3.18
N GLU A 156 6.12 9.22 4.38
CA GLU A 156 6.62 9.76 5.65
C GLU A 156 7.76 8.95 6.26
N GLY A 157 8.03 7.76 5.73
CA GLY A 157 9.02 6.84 6.27
C GLY A 157 10.47 7.35 6.13
N PRO A 158 11.41 6.72 6.84
CA PRO A 158 12.81 7.13 6.85
C PRO A 158 13.60 6.71 5.59
N ARG A 159 13.03 5.86 4.74
CA ARG A 159 13.70 5.39 3.52
C ARG A 159 13.76 6.47 2.46
N ASP A 160 14.87 6.49 1.70
CA ASP A 160 14.99 7.33 0.49
C ASP A 160 14.27 6.64 -0.68
N VAL A 161 12.98 6.94 -0.82
CA VAL A 161 12.10 6.37 -1.86
C VAL A 161 12.62 6.65 -3.27
N ARG A 162 13.20 7.83 -3.48
CA ARG A 162 13.77 8.19 -4.79
C ARG A 162 14.98 7.35 -5.14
N ALA A 163 15.81 7.04 -4.17
CA ALA A 163 16.96 6.16 -4.36
C ALA A 163 16.51 4.71 -4.60
N ASP A 164 15.54 4.21 -3.82
CA ASP A 164 15.02 2.86 -3.96
C ASP A 164 14.39 2.60 -5.34
N LEU A 165 13.68 3.59 -5.90
CA LEU A 165 12.96 3.49 -7.18
C LEU A 165 13.69 4.17 -8.36
N ALA A 166 14.94 4.60 -8.19
CA ALA A 166 15.68 5.36 -9.20
C ALA A 166 15.89 4.61 -10.53
N ARG A 167 15.86 3.27 -10.50
CA ARG A 167 16.11 2.41 -11.67
C ARG A 167 14.86 1.66 -12.13
N LEU A 168 13.69 2.07 -11.68
CA LEU A 168 12.43 1.43 -12.03
C LEU A 168 12.15 1.61 -13.52
N GLY A 169 12.20 0.51 -14.31
CA GLY A 169 12.04 0.52 -15.76
C GLY A 169 10.65 0.94 -16.20
N VAL A 170 9.62 0.60 -15.42
CA VAL A 170 8.21 0.92 -15.68
C VAL A 170 7.76 2.27 -15.14
N ALA A 171 8.67 3.11 -14.62
CA ALA A 171 8.30 4.38 -13.99
C ALA A 171 7.45 5.31 -14.88
N GLN A 172 7.64 5.25 -16.20
CA GLN A 172 6.87 6.04 -17.17
C GLN A 172 5.43 5.53 -17.35
N ASP A 173 5.22 4.22 -17.19
CA ASP A 173 3.88 3.62 -17.26
C ASP A 173 3.08 3.88 -15.97
N LEU A 174 3.77 4.10 -14.85
CA LEU A 174 3.19 4.44 -13.54
C LEU A 174 3.13 5.97 -13.32
N ASN A 175 2.77 6.73 -14.36
CA ASN A 175 2.62 8.18 -14.30
C ASN A 175 1.16 8.57 -14.10
N PHE A 176 0.89 9.36 -13.06
CA PHE A 176 -0.45 9.84 -12.70
C PHE A 176 -0.84 11.19 -13.33
N ASP A 177 -0.02 11.73 -14.25
CA ASP A 177 -0.34 12.99 -14.91
C ASP A 177 -1.66 12.87 -15.71
N GLY A 178 -2.60 13.78 -15.46
CA GLY A 178 -3.93 13.78 -16.07
C GLY A 178 -4.91 12.76 -15.48
N TYR A 179 -4.55 12.13 -14.36
CA TYR A 179 -5.45 11.27 -13.59
C TYR A 179 -6.10 12.04 -12.44
N MET A 180 -7.21 11.52 -11.95
CA MET A 180 -7.85 11.98 -10.73
C MET A 180 -8.31 10.81 -9.88
N LEU A 181 -8.35 11.02 -8.57
CA LEU A 181 -8.86 10.05 -7.60
C LEU A 181 -10.39 9.94 -7.76
N ASP A 182 -10.89 8.76 -8.12
CA ASP A 182 -12.32 8.47 -8.14
C ASP A 182 -12.82 8.10 -6.73
N HIS A 183 -12.23 7.07 -6.12
CA HIS A 183 -12.64 6.64 -4.79
C HIS A 183 -11.54 5.86 -4.07
N VAL A 184 -11.76 5.66 -2.78
CA VAL A 184 -10.92 4.82 -1.90
C VAL A 184 -11.81 3.75 -1.28
N GLU A 185 -11.37 2.50 -1.37
CA GLU A 185 -12.02 1.34 -0.77
C GLU A 185 -11.16 0.77 0.36
N VAL A 186 -11.80 0.33 1.44
CA VAL A 186 -11.11 -0.30 2.57
C VAL A 186 -11.61 -1.72 2.70
N HIS A 187 -10.69 -2.67 2.59
CA HIS A 187 -10.96 -4.08 2.58
C HIS A 187 -10.31 -4.76 3.79
N GLU A 188 -11.09 -5.48 4.58
CA GLU A 188 -10.60 -6.22 5.75
C GLU A 188 -10.35 -7.68 5.35
N CYS A 189 -9.10 -8.14 5.45
CA CYS A 189 -8.65 -9.48 5.09
C CYS A 189 -8.40 -10.29 6.36
N ASP A 190 -9.02 -11.46 6.49
CA ASP A 190 -8.91 -12.33 7.68
C ASP A 190 -7.72 -13.31 7.57
N TYR A 191 -6.58 -12.82 7.04
CA TYR A 191 -5.33 -13.55 6.88
C TYR A 191 -4.11 -12.65 7.07
N ASN A 192 -2.92 -13.26 7.07
CA ASN A 192 -1.65 -12.58 7.31
C ASN A 192 -1.27 -11.68 6.11
N TRP A 193 -0.65 -10.52 6.36
CA TRP A 193 -0.19 -9.60 5.32
C TRP A 193 0.82 -10.23 4.35
N LYS A 194 1.65 -11.20 4.82
CA LYS A 194 2.58 -11.92 3.95
C LYS A 194 1.84 -12.85 3.00
N THR A 195 0.74 -13.46 3.46
CA THR A 195 -0.12 -14.29 2.61
C THR A 195 -0.73 -13.48 1.48
N PHE A 196 -1.16 -12.24 1.75
CA PHE A 196 -1.62 -11.33 0.70
C PHE A 196 -0.50 -11.08 -0.35
N ILE A 197 0.69 -10.69 0.12
CA ILE A 197 1.82 -10.41 -0.78
C ILE A 197 2.23 -11.65 -1.58
N GLU A 198 2.18 -12.83 -0.99
CA GLU A 198 2.51 -14.09 -1.68
C GLU A 198 1.53 -14.41 -2.80
N VAL A 199 0.23 -14.28 -2.55
CA VAL A 199 -0.80 -14.46 -3.59
C VAL A 199 -0.62 -13.41 -4.69
N TYR A 200 -0.34 -12.17 -4.33
CA TYR A 200 -0.13 -11.07 -5.28
C TYR A 200 1.15 -11.22 -6.14
N LEU A 201 2.19 -11.87 -5.64
CA LEU A 201 3.51 -11.98 -6.29
C LEU A 201 3.73 -13.31 -7.02
N GLU A 202 2.66 -13.97 -7.46
CA GLU A 202 2.79 -15.18 -8.26
C GLU A 202 1.68 -15.29 -9.31
N ASP A 203 2.04 -15.74 -10.50
CA ASP A 203 1.12 -15.88 -11.63
C ASP A 203 0.69 -17.34 -11.85
N TYR A 204 1.19 -18.27 -11.03
CA TYR A 204 0.95 -19.70 -11.22
C TYR A 204 -0.51 -20.08 -10.98
N HIS A 205 -1.20 -19.39 -10.06
CA HIS A 205 -2.62 -19.59 -9.78
C HIS A 205 -3.55 -18.80 -10.73
N VAL A 206 -3.08 -17.76 -11.42
CA VAL A 206 -3.93 -16.83 -12.18
C VAL A 206 -4.83 -17.56 -13.19
N VAL A 207 -4.25 -18.40 -14.04
CA VAL A 207 -5.05 -19.11 -15.09
C VAL A 207 -5.98 -20.15 -14.50
N PRO A 208 -5.57 -21.03 -13.55
CA PRO A 208 -6.46 -22.05 -13.02
C PRO A 208 -7.50 -21.55 -12.02
N PHE A 209 -7.26 -20.41 -11.35
CA PHE A 209 -8.10 -19.93 -10.24
C PHE A 209 -8.96 -18.71 -10.60
N HIS A 210 -8.48 -17.82 -11.48
CA HIS A 210 -9.18 -16.61 -11.92
C HIS A 210 -9.71 -16.71 -13.36
N PRO A 211 -10.91 -17.22 -13.60
CA PRO A 211 -11.45 -17.29 -14.96
C PRO A 211 -11.53 -15.92 -15.64
N GLY A 212 -11.88 -14.88 -14.86
CA GLY A 212 -11.96 -13.50 -15.32
C GLY A 212 -10.58 -12.92 -15.65
N LEU A 213 -9.70 -12.77 -14.66
CA LEU A 213 -8.37 -12.20 -14.82
C LEU A 213 -7.51 -12.99 -15.81
N GLY A 214 -7.51 -14.33 -15.72
CA GLY A 214 -6.77 -15.20 -16.66
C GLY A 214 -7.27 -15.15 -18.10
N SER A 215 -8.46 -14.57 -18.34
CA SER A 215 -8.95 -14.25 -19.69
C SER A 215 -8.52 -12.88 -20.18
N PHE A 216 -8.07 -12.01 -19.27
CA PHE A 216 -7.63 -10.65 -19.56
C PHE A 216 -6.11 -10.57 -19.74
N VAL A 217 -5.34 -11.12 -18.79
CA VAL A 217 -3.87 -11.12 -18.81
C VAL A 217 -3.31 -12.41 -19.41
N SER A 218 -2.10 -12.32 -20.00
CA SER A 218 -1.32 -13.46 -20.49
C SER A 218 -0.08 -13.63 -19.63
N CYS A 219 -0.07 -14.65 -18.80
CA CYS A 219 1.10 -15.01 -17.98
C CYS A 219 2.22 -15.67 -18.82
N ASP A 220 1.96 -16.06 -20.08
CA ASP A 220 3.01 -16.52 -21.01
C ASP A 220 3.98 -15.38 -21.40
N ASP A 221 3.53 -14.11 -21.25
CA ASP A 221 4.30 -12.92 -21.54
C ASP A 221 4.89 -12.26 -20.27
N LEU A 222 4.92 -12.99 -19.15
CA LEU A 222 5.43 -12.53 -17.87
C LEU A 222 6.87 -12.06 -17.96
N LYS A 223 7.13 -10.87 -17.41
CA LYS A 223 8.46 -10.29 -17.22
C LYS A 223 8.60 -9.77 -15.81
N TRP A 224 9.70 -10.14 -15.18
CA TRP A 224 10.07 -9.62 -13.87
C TRP A 224 11.12 -8.52 -13.97
N GLU A 225 10.99 -7.52 -13.10
CA GLU A 225 12.04 -6.56 -12.76
C GLU A 225 12.22 -6.58 -11.24
N PHE A 226 13.46 -6.75 -10.76
CA PHE A 226 13.78 -6.83 -9.34
C PHE A 226 14.71 -5.71 -8.90
N GLY A 227 14.36 -5.04 -7.80
CA GLY A 227 15.23 -4.14 -7.06
C GLY A 227 15.46 -4.65 -5.64
N GLU A 228 16.25 -3.94 -4.86
CA GLU A 228 16.50 -4.34 -3.48
C GLU A 228 15.23 -4.31 -2.62
N TRP A 229 14.32 -3.34 -2.89
CA TRP A 229 13.10 -3.08 -2.12
C TRP A 229 11.82 -3.20 -2.94
N HIS A 230 11.90 -3.66 -4.16
CA HIS A 230 10.73 -3.81 -5.02
C HIS A 230 10.84 -4.97 -5.99
N SER A 231 9.71 -5.39 -6.48
CA SER A 231 9.57 -6.23 -7.66
C SER A 231 8.49 -5.67 -8.56
N VAL A 232 8.61 -5.92 -9.86
CA VAL A 232 7.59 -5.57 -10.86
C VAL A 232 7.27 -6.79 -11.68
N GLN A 233 5.97 -7.05 -11.82
CA GLN A 233 5.40 -7.96 -12.80
C GLN A 233 4.88 -7.17 -13.99
N THR A 234 5.18 -7.59 -15.21
CA THR A 234 4.54 -7.09 -16.43
C THR A 234 4.01 -8.28 -17.21
N VAL A 235 2.71 -8.28 -17.50
CA VAL A 235 2.03 -9.35 -18.22
C VAL A 235 1.37 -8.84 -19.50
N GLY A 236 1.22 -9.72 -20.48
CA GLY A 236 0.58 -9.40 -21.76
C GLY A 236 -0.95 -9.43 -21.68
N LEU A 237 -1.60 -9.21 -22.85
CA LEU A 237 -3.04 -9.36 -23.02
C LEU A 237 -3.37 -10.75 -23.55
N HIS A 238 -4.34 -11.42 -22.90
CA HIS A 238 -4.77 -12.74 -23.37
C HIS A 238 -5.64 -12.65 -24.64
N ALA A 239 -5.26 -13.40 -25.67
CA ALA A 239 -6.03 -13.60 -26.90
C ALA A 239 -6.64 -12.33 -27.52
N GLY A 240 -6.05 -11.13 -27.27
CA GLY A 240 -6.56 -9.85 -27.74
C GLY A 240 -7.96 -9.52 -27.19
N LEU A 241 -8.26 -9.93 -25.95
CA LEU A 241 -9.52 -9.69 -25.24
C LEU A 241 -10.77 -10.28 -25.93
N LYS A 242 -10.62 -11.37 -26.69
CA LYS A 242 -11.72 -11.95 -27.47
C LYS A 242 -12.55 -12.99 -26.73
N ARG A 243 -12.07 -13.49 -25.59
CA ARG A 243 -12.68 -14.59 -24.86
C ARG A 243 -12.70 -14.31 -23.35
N PRO A 244 -13.65 -13.49 -22.88
CA PRO A 244 -13.79 -13.22 -21.45
C PRO A 244 -14.17 -14.48 -20.69
N GLY A 245 -13.57 -14.65 -19.51
CA GLY A 245 -13.80 -15.81 -18.65
C GLY A 245 -15.00 -15.68 -17.72
N SER A 246 -15.51 -14.46 -17.52
CA SER A 246 -16.69 -14.17 -16.71
C SER A 246 -17.55 -13.06 -17.32
N PRO A 247 -18.83 -12.95 -16.93
CA PRO A 247 -19.70 -11.83 -17.35
C PRO A 247 -19.20 -10.45 -16.90
N THR A 248 -18.50 -10.39 -15.78
CA THR A 248 -17.90 -9.16 -15.24
C THR A 248 -16.75 -8.72 -16.13
N TYR A 249 -15.84 -9.62 -16.44
CA TYR A 249 -14.72 -9.37 -17.33
C TYR A 249 -15.16 -9.11 -18.78
N GLN A 250 -16.31 -9.66 -19.23
CA GLN A 250 -16.89 -9.29 -20.53
C GLN A 250 -17.13 -7.77 -20.61
N LYS A 251 -17.74 -7.19 -19.58
CA LYS A 251 -17.99 -5.75 -19.52
C LYS A 251 -16.70 -4.94 -19.51
N TRP A 252 -15.68 -5.42 -18.78
CA TRP A 252 -14.37 -4.80 -18.72
C TRP A 252 -13.64 -4.86 -20.06
N HIS A 253 -13.62 -6.02 -20.72
CA HIS A 253 -13.04 -6.16 -22.09
C HIS A 253 -13.72 -5.20 -23.07
N ASP A 254 -15.06 -5.14 -23.06
CA ASP A 254 -15.84 -4.27 -23.96
C ASP A 254 -15.57 -2.78 -23.66
N ALA A 255 -15.43 -2.40 -22.40
CA ALA A 255 -15.13 -1.03 -21.98
C ALA A 255 -13.73 -0.59 -22.45
N VAL A 256 -12.72 -1.45 -22.26
CA VAL A 256 -11.33 -1.20 -22.73
C VAL A 256 -11.29 -1.04 -24.24
N LEU A 257 -11.91 -1.97 -24.98
CA LEU A 257 -11.92 -1.92 -26.45
C LEU A 257 -12.69 -0.71 -26.98
N ARG A 258 -13.83 -0.37 -26.37
CA ARG A 258 -14.64 0.80 -26.75
C ARG A 258 -13.86 2.10 -26.54
N PHE A 259 -13.29 2.30 -25.36
CA PHE A 259 -12.56 3.52 -25.03
C PHE A 259 -11.31 3.69 -25.91
N ASN A 260 -10.59 2.61 -26.16
CA ASN A 260 -9.39 2.61 -26.99
C ASN A 260 -9.69 2.52 -28.51
N ASN A 261 -10.95 2.71 -28.95
CA ASN A 261 -11.35 2.60 -30.36
C ASN A 261 -10.91 1.30 -31.05
N GLY A 262 -10.94 0.19 -30.31
CA GLY A 262 -10.53 -1.12 -30.78
C GLY A 262 -9.01 -1.36 -30.81
N VAL A 263 -8.21 -0.37 -30.41
CA VAL A 263 -6.75 -0.54 -30.29
C VAL A 263 -6.44 -1.30 -29.00
N LEU A 264 -5.67 -2.38 -29.12
CA LEU A 264 -5.27 -3.17 -27.96
C LEU A 264 -4.23 -2.43 -27.13
N PRO A 265 -4.37 -2.43 -25.79
CA PRO A 265 -3.34 -1.94 -24.88
C PRO A 265 -2.00 -2.65 -25.06
N LYS A 266 -0.92 -1.98 -24.68
CA LYS A 266 0.45 -2.52 -24.78
C LYS A 266 0.70 -3.68 -23.82
N HIS A 267 0.09 -3.62 -22.62
CA HIS A 267 0.20 -4.60 -21.55
C HIS A 267 -1.19 -5.01 -21.07
N GLY A 268 -1.30 -6.17 -20.47
CA GLY A 268 -2.48 -6.58 -19.72
C GLY A 268 -2.50 -5.91 -18.36
N ALA A 269 -1.37 -6.00 -17.65
CA ALA A 269 -1.15 -5.31 -16.39
C ALA A 269 0.34 -5.07 -16.13
N ILE A 270 0.62 -4.12 -15.24
CA ILE A 270 1.93 -3.92 -14.60
C ILE A 270 1.65 -3.82 -13.09
N TRP A 271 2.34 -4.63 -12.29
CA TRP A 271 2.20 -4.68 -10.85
C TRP A 271 3.54 -4.42 -10.18
N LEU A 272 3.73 -3.21 -9.64
CA LEU A 272 4.85 -2.85 -8.78
C LEU A 272 4.48 -3.19 -7.35
N THR A 273 5.29 -4.00 -6.67
CA THR A 273 5.27 -4.14 -5.21
C THR A 273 6.49 -3.44 -4.63
N TYR A 274 6.28 -2.38 -3.89
CA TYR A 274 7.32 -1.70 -3.11
C TYR A 274 7.21 -2.15 -1.64
N TYR A 275 8.21 -2.90 -1.20
CA TYR A 275 8.16 -3.59 0.08
C TYR A 275 8.17 -2.63 1.28
N PRO A 276 7.46 -2.99 2.38
CA PRO A 276 6.78 -4.26 2.62
C PRO A 276 5.36 -4.35 2.05
N ASN A 277 4.67 -3.24 1.71
CA ASN A 277 3.23 -3.22 1.75
C ASN A 277 2.53 -2.32 0.72
N ILE A 278 3.24 -1.82 -0.29
CA ILE A 278 2.68 -0.88 -1.26
C ILE A 278 2.68 -1.53 -2.63
N MET A 279 1.52 -1.65 -3.24
CA MET A 279 1.34 -2.07 -4.62
C MET A 279 0.88 -0.89 -5.46
N VAL A 280 1.53 -0.65 -6.60
CA VAL A 280 1.11 0.33 -7.60
C VAL A 280 0.85 -0.42 -8.89
N GLU A 281 -0.39 -0.37 -9.35
CA GLU A 281 -0.90 -1.22 -10.39
C GLU A 281 -1.33 -0.39 -11.59
N TRP A 282 -0.90 -0.81 -12.75
CA TRP A 282 -1.37 -0.27 -14.01
C TRP A 282 -2.21 -1.29 -14.73
N TYR A 283 -3.42 -0.89 -15.09
CA TYR A 283 -4.26 -1.57 -16.06
C TYR A 283 -4.63 -0.59 -17.16
N PRO A 284 -5.21 -1.04 -18.28
CA PRO A 284 -5.60 -0.13 -19.37
C PRO A 284 -6.50 1.01 -18.89
N ASN A 285 -5.96 2.22 -18.89
CA ASN A 285 -6.61 3.48 -18.47
C ASN A 285 -7.03 3.54 -17.00
N VAL A 286 -6.35 2.83 -16.13
CA VAL A 286 -6.52 2.94 -14.67
C VAL A 286 -5.19 2.74 -13.96
N LEU A 287 -4.99 3.47 -12.89
CA LEU A 287 -3.92 3.27 -11.92
C LEU A 287 -4.55 2.99 -10.56
N VAL A 288 -4.06 1.96 -9.88
CA VAL A 288 -4.53 1.57 -8.56
C VAL A 288 -3.36 1.62 -7.58
N ILE A 289 -3.58 2.13 -6.39
CA ILE A 289 -2.62 2.01 -5.29
C ILE A 289 -3.29 1.19 -4.19
N SER A 290 -2.66 0.08 -3.84
CA SER A 290 -3.11 -0.81 -2.77
C SER A 290 -2.08 -0.81 -1.66
N THR A 291 -2.52 -0.59 -0.40
CA THR A 291 -1.63 -0.49 0.75
C THR A 291 -2.10 -1.38 1.88
N LEU A 292 -1.22 -2.27 2.33
CA LEU A 292 -1.54 -3.18 3.41
C LEU A 292 -1.17 -2.60 4.77
N HIS A 293 -2.11 -2.68 5.70
CA HIS A 293 -1.92 -2.33 7.11
C HIS A 293 -2.13 -3.59 7.95
N PRO A 294 -1.06 -4.23 8.45
CA PRO A 294 -1.20 -5.37 9.35
C PRO A 294 -1.88 -4.96 10.65
N VAL A 295 -3.03 -5.56 10.95
CA VAL A 295 -3.80 -5.30 12.18
C VAL A 295 -3.46 -6.34 13.25
N GLY A 296 -3.04 -7.51 12.83
CA GLY A 296 -2.61 -8.62 13.68
C GLY A 296 -2.05 -9.75 12.83
N PRO A 297 -1.52 -10.82 13.45
CA PRO A 297 -0.92 -11.94 12.71
C PRO A 297 -1.88 -12.60 11.72
N ARG A 298 -3.19 -12.46 11.93
CA ARG A 298 -4.24 -13.07 11.11
C ARG A 298 -5.24 -12.06 10.58
N LYS A 299 -4.86 -10.81 10.55
CA LYS A 299 -5.74 -9.74 10.07
C LYS A 299 -4.95 -8.65 9.40
N THR A 300 -5.33 -8.33 8.19
CA THR A 300 -4.75 -7.27 7.37
C THR A 300 -5.86 -6.34 6.89
N ARG A 301 -5.62 -5.05 6.88
CA ARG A 301 -6.48 -4.07 6.21
C ARG A 301 -5.80 -3.65 4.93
N ASN A 302 -6.49 -3.77 3.81
CA ASN A 302 -6.06 -3.25 2.52
C ASN A 302 -6.81 -1.97 2.20
N VAL A 303 -6.09 -0.89 1.90
CA VAL A 303 -6.63 0.37 1.42
C VAL A 303 -6.33 0.48 -0.06
N VAL A 304 -7.37 0.57 -0.88
CA VAL A 304 -7.27 0.57 -2.34
C VAL A 304 -7.78 1.89 -2.90
N GLU A 305 -6.93 2.58 -3.64
CA GLU A 305 -7.19 3.88 -4.25
C GLU A 305 -7.27 3.73 -5.76
N PHE A 306 -8.36 4.19 -6.38
CA PHE A 306 -8.57 4.08 -7.82
C PHE A 306 -8.46 5.44 -8.50
N TYR A 307 -7.56 5.51 -9.47
CA TYR A 307 -7.25 6.70 -10.26
C TYR A 307 -7.54 6.43 -11.74
N TYR A 308 -8.31 7.32 -12.36
CA TYR A 308 -8.63 7.24 -13.79
C TYR A 308 -8.22 8.54 -14.48
N PRO A 309 -7.89 8.51 -15.78
CA PRO A 309 -7.81 9.73 -16.58
C PRO A 309 -9.04 10.60 -16.35
N GLU A 310 -8.88 11.92 -16.27
CA GLU A 310 -9.99 12.87 -16.03
C GLU A 310 -11.18 12.64 -16.96
N GLU A 311 -10.93 12.34 -18.24
CA GLU A 311 -11.97 12.05 -19.22
C GLU A 311 -12.81 10.84 -18.82
N ILE A 312 -12.20 9.77 -18.33
CA ILE A 312 -12.91 8.57 -17.87
C ILE A 312 -13.64 8.85 -16.57
N ALA A 313 -12.96 9.41 -15.57
CA ALA A 313 -13.55 9.67 -14.26
C ALA A 313 -14.80 10.57 -14.34
N LEU A 314 -14.80 11.58 -15.24
CA LEU A 314 -15.86 12.56 -15.34
C LEU A 314 -16.98 12.13 -16.31
N PHE A 315 -16.70 11.36 -17.36
CA PHE A 315 -17.63 11.15 -18.44
C PHE A 315 -17.92 9.70 -18.81
N GLU A 316 -17.09 8.73 -18.36
CA GLU A 316 -17.19 7.32 -18.72
C GLU A 316 -17.50 6.45 -17.50
N ARG A 317 -18.61 6.75 -16.81
CA ARG A 317 -18.97 6.05 -15.56
C ARG A 317 -19.13 4.54 -15.73
N GLU A 318 -19.61 4.07 -16.89
CA GLU A 318 -19.72 2.64 -17.20
C GLU A 318 -18.36 1.96 -17.28
N PHE A 319 -17.31 2.67 -17.72
CA PHE A 319 -15.93 2.17 -17.73
C PHE A 319 -15.45 1.93 -16.30
N VAL A 320 -15.59 2.94 -15.43
CA VAL A 320 -15.18 2.89 -14.02
C VAL A 320 -15.90 1.73 -13.30
N GLU A 321 -17.20 1.58 -13.52
CA GLU A 321 -18.00 0.52 -12.88
C GLU A 321 -17.60 -0.88 -13.37
N ALA A 322 -17.30 -1.03 -14.66
CA ALA A 322 -16.87 -2.31 -15.23
C ALA A 322 -15.49 -2.73 -14.72
N GLU A 323 -14.56 -1.79 -14.65
CA GLU A 323 -13.21 -2.04 -14.13
C GLU A 323 -13.24 -2.41 -12.64
N ARG A 324 -13.91 -1.60 -11.82
CA ARG A 324 -14.04 -1.88 -10.38
C ARG A 324 -14.68 -3.23 -10.10
N ALA A 325 -15.72 -3.59 -10.87
CA ALA A 325 -16.36 -4.89 -10.72
C ALA A 325 -15.40 -6.03 -11.06
N ALA A 326 -14.58 -5.88 -12.11
CA ALA A 326 -13.58 -6.87 -12.50
C ALA A 326 -12.46 -6.97 -11.44
N TYR A 327 -11.96 -5.85 -10.95
CA TYR A 327 -10.98 -5.80 -9.87
C TYR A 327 -11.50 -6.50 -8.60
N MET A 328 -12.73 -6.18 -8.17
CA MET A 328 -13.34 -6.80 -6.99
C MET A 328 -13.66 -8.28 -7.16
N GLU A 329 -13.99 -8.75 -8.38
CA GLU A 329 -14.14 -10.18 -8.66
C GLU A 329 -12.86 -10.93 -8.34
N THR A 330 -11.71 -10.42 -8.83
CA THR A 330 -10.39 -10.99 -8.55
C THR A 330 -10.02 -10.93 -7.07
N CYS A 331 -10.25 -9.78 -6.40
CA CYS A 331 -9.97 -9.65 -4.96
C CYS A 331 -10.73 -10.66 -4.11
N ILE A 332 -12.01 -10.92 -4.42
CA ILE A 332 -12.82 -11.90 -3.68
C ILE A 332 -12.29 -13.33 -3.89
N GLU A 333 -11.85 -13.65 -5.10
CA GLU A 333 -11.22 -14.93 -5.40
C GLU A 333 -9.88 -15.08 -4.66
N ASP A 334 -9.05 -14.04 -4.62
CA ASP A 334 -7.79 -14.01 -3.87
C ASP A 334 -7.99 -14.17 -2.37
N ASP A 335 -9.01 -13.53 -1.79
CA ASP A 335 -9.36 -13.71 -0.38
C ASP A 335 -9.67 -15.18 -0.06
N GLU A 336 -10.46 -15.84 -0.91
CA GLU A 336 -10.82 -17.25 -0.71
C GLU A 336 -9.58 -18.15 -0.66
N ILE A 337 -8.61 -17.95 -1.57
CA ILE A 337 -7.40 -18.78 -1.59
C ILE A 337 -6.44 -18.42 -0.46
N ALA A 338 -6.29 -17.13 -0.13
CA ALA A 338 -5.46 -16.66 0.97
C ALA A 338 -5.94 -17.19 2.33
N GLU A 339 -7.25 -17.18 2.58
CA GLU A 339 -7.85 -17.78 3.79
C GLU A 339 -7.59 -19.28 3.87
N ARG A 340 -7.69 -19.98 2.75
CA ARG A 340 -7.39 -21.44 2.67
C ARG A 340 -5.91 -21.71 2.95
N MET A 341 -5.00 -20.89 2.43
CA MET A 341 -3.57 -21.01 2.71
C MET A 341 -3.28 -20.84 4.19
N ASP A 342 -3.80 -19.78 4.83
CA ASP A 342 -3.62 -19.55 6.27
C ASP A 342 -4.29 -20.64 7.13
N ALA A 343 -5.45 -21.14 6.73
CA ALA A 343 -6.09 -22.27 7.40
C ALA A 343 -5.23 -23.55 7.33
N GLY A 344 -4.63 -23.83 6.18
CA GLY A 344 -3.71 -24.94 5.96
C GLY A 344 -2.44 -24.83 6.81
N ARG A 345 -1.80 -23.65 6.79
CA ARG A 345 -0.62 -23.32 7.61
C ARG A 345 -0.91 -23.47 9.11
N LEU A 346 -2.06 -22.96 9.56
CA LEU A 346 -2.48 -23.11 10.97
C LEU A 346 -2.70 -24.59 11.36
N ALA A 347 -3.19 -25.40 10.46
CA ALA A 347 -3.36 -26.84 10.70
C ALA A 347 -2.00 -27.55 10.85
N LEU A 348 -1.00 -27.19 10.02
CA LEU A 348 0.37 -27.69 10.13
C LEU A 348 1.01 -27.24 11.45
N LEU A 349 0.88 -25.98 11.81
CA LEU A 349 1.40 -25.45 13.06
C LEU A 349 0.81 -26.20 14.27
N LYS A 350 -0.51 -26.43 14.31
CA LYS A 350 -1.17 -27.19 15.39
C LYS A 350 -0.71 -28.64 15.48
N ARG A 351 -0.25 -29.23 14.38
CA ARG A 351 0.34 -30.59 14.37
C ARG A 351 1.82 -30.58 14.80
N GLY A 352 2.44 -29.39 14.95
CA GLY A 352 3.88 -29.29 15.24
C GLY A 352 4.76 -29.61 14.03
N THR A 353 4.22 -29.44 12.80
CA THR A 353 4.97 -29.63 11.55
C THR A 353 5.17 -28.29 10.84
N SER A 354 6.23 -28.20 10.05
CA SER A 354 6.54 -27.01 9.22
C SER A 354 6.95 -27.50 7.84
N GLU A 355 6.00 -28.02 7.11
CA GLU A 355 6.19 -28.43 5.73
C GLU A 355 6.15 -27.19 4.83
N VAL A 356 7.16 -27.05 3.97
CA VAL A 356 7.26 -25.93 3.01
C VAL A 356 7.44 -26.47 1.60
N GLY A 357 6.86 -25.77 0.62
CA GLY A 357 6.96 -26.14 -0.79
C GLY A 357 8.15 -25.52 -1.49
N PRO A 358 8.49 -25.99 -2.70
CA PRO A 358 9.41 -25.31 -3.60
C PRO A 358 8.75 -24.11 -4.28
N TYR A 359 9.51 -23.34 -5.04
CA TYR A 359 9.01 -22.31 -5.95
C TYR A 359 8.90 -22.84 -7.39
N GLN A 360 7.91 -22.37 -8.12
CA GLN A 360 7.77 -22.58 -9.55
C GLN A 360 8.35 -21.38 -10.32
N SER A 361 9.45 -21.56 -11.01
CA SER A 361 10.00 -20.49 -11.88
C SER A 361 9.45 -20.64 -13.31
N PRO A 362 9.11 -19.54 -14.01
CA PRO A 362 9.30 -18.13 -13.58
C PRO A 362 8.10 -17.54 -12.83
N MET A 363 6.98 -18.25 -12.65
CA MET A 363 5.70 -17.66 -12.20
C MET A 363 5.71 -17.26 -10.73
N GLU A 364 6.54 -17.90 -9.88
CA GLU A 364 6.69 -17.60 -8.44
C GLU A 364 8.02 -16.89 -8.10
N ASP A 365 8.77 -16.39 -9.09
CA ASP A 365 10.05 -15.71 -8.86
C ASP A 365 9.87 -14.44 -8.00
N GLY A 366 8.74 -13.74 -8.14
CA GLY A 366 8.40 -12.58 -7.32
C GLY A 366 8.19 -12.93 -5.85
N MET A 367 7.46 -14.01 -5.57
CA MET A 367 7.27 -14.53 -4.22
C MET A 367 8.61 -14.98 -3.61
N GLN A 368 9.47 -15.66 -4.37
CA GLN A 368 10.81 -16.02 -3.91
C GLN A 368 11.63 -14.77 -3.55
N HIS A 369 11.63 -13.75 -4.41
CA HIS A 369 12.33 -12.48 -4.17
C HIS A 369 11.83 -11.77 -2.91
N PHE A 370 10.52 -11.74 -2.68
CA PHE A 370 9.92 -11.19 -1.45
C PHE A 370 10.37 -11.97 -0.21
N HIS A 371 10.38 -13.30 -0.23
CA HIS A 371 10.85 -14.12 0.88
C HIS A 371 12.32 -13.91 1.20
N GLU A 372 13.18 -13.74 0.17
CA GLU A 372 14.59 -13.40 0.37
C GLU A 372 14.77 -12.00 0.96
N TRP A 373 13.99 -11.00 0.46
CA TRP A 373 13.95 -9.67 1.05
C TRP A 373 13.52 -9.73 2.52
N TYR A 374 12.43 -10.43 2.82
CA TYR A 374 11.91 -10.58 4.19
C TYR A 374 12.96 -11.17 5.13
N ARG A 375 13.63 -12.26 4.73
CA ARG A 375 14.70 -12.88 5.52
C ARG A 375 15.85 -11.91 5.79
N ARG A 376 16.28 -11.16 4.78
CA ARG A 376 17.34 -10.15 4.95
C ARG A 376 16.91 -9.03 5.89
N ALA A 377 15.73 -8.46 5.66
CA ALA A 377 15.23 -7.32 6.43
C ALA A 377 14.99 -7.67 7.91
N MET A 378 14.54 -8.90 8.19
CA MET A 378 14.34 -9.38 9.57
C MET A 378 15.65 -9.83 10.23
N ALA A 379 16.66 -10.26 9.46
CA ALA A 379 17.96 -10.72 10.01
C ALA A 379 18.90 -9.56 10.39
N TYR A 380 18.80 -8.41 9.74
CA TYR A 380 19.63 -7.22 10.05
C TYR A 380 19.22 -6.50 11.35
N ALA A 381 18.24 -6.99 12.06
CA ALA A 381 17.77 -6.45 13.33
C ALA A 381 18.50 -7.00 14.57
N GLY A 382 19.62 -7.70 14.37
CA GLY A 382 20.44 -8.28 15.43
C GLY A 382 21.75 -7.54 15.68
#